data_ecb156e26bb43fa7daf7e161ae6cd286
#
_entry.id   ecb156e26bb43fa7daf7e161ae6cd286
#
_cell.length_a   1.000
_cell.length_b   1.000
_cell.length_c   1.000
_cell.angle_alpha   90.00
_cell.angle_beta   90.00
_cell.angle_gamma   90.00
#
_symmetry.space_group_name_H-M   'P 1'
#
loop_
_entity.id
_entity.type
_entity.pdbx_description
1 polymer ?
#
loop_
_entity_poly.entity_id
_entity_poly.type
_entity_poly.pdbx_seq_one_letter_code
_entity_poly.pdbx_strand_id
1 'polypeptide(L)'
;MSLLYIRDAIFRQDNDGILLSSRGQEGLVISVVFTALATCFVAMRMYTRMKLMNRVEANDWMVIIALVNSYVFMGLDIIEAVSGMGVHLKDIPPNILERQMKAFWLTIPFYNAAVLCAKASILMQYFRVFPTHRMRVVCWVMITVLGIYGTWAVISAFLNCIPVAKFWDDSIQGYCLNKTKLWFSNASMHIATDIAILVIPIPALMAVDLPRKQKIALMIMFAMGGFVCITSIVRLVSLKKIAESSDPTYDNVGAASWSAIECNTGIICACLPTLKPLVARIFPGMVSTFNASRPTRGDTTRRNSDWNGDASTLGAHGEEHEYGAGDPERVLALVPGTGFRSSIKRWTREEEKKLARIAFVPEPRDRPNLTYPRPLPAGSAVPF
;
A
#
# COMPACT_ATOMS: atom_id res chain seq x y z
N MET A 1 -30.72 3.59 -14.99
CA MET A 1 -31.05 2.87 -16.24
C MET A 1 -29.95 1.89 -16.66
N SER A 2 -28.65 2.19 -16.46
CA SER A 2 -27.53 1.32 -16.89
C SER A 2 -27.39 0.00 -16.12
N LEU A 3 -27.68 -0.04 -14.80
CA LEU A 3 -27.56 -1.25 -13.97
C LEU A 3 -28.63 -2.29 -14.28
N LEU A 4 -29.84 -1.86 -14.62
CA LEU A 4 -30.92 -2.77 -15.03
C LEU A 4 -30.63 -3.37 -16.42
N TYR A 5 -30.08 -2.60 -17.35
CA TYR A 5 -29.68 -3.07 -18.68
C TYR A 5 -28.53 -4.08 -18.62
N ILE A 6 -27.56 -3.84 -17.75
CA ILE A 6 -26.46 -4.79 -17.46
C ILE A 6 -27.02 -6.07 -16.82
N ARG A 7 -27.98 -5.95 -15.90
CA ARG A 7 -28.69 -7.09 -15.32
C ARG A 7 -29.36 -7.94 -16.41
N ASP A 8 -30.12 -7.32 -17.30
CA ASP A 8 -30.90 -8.04 -18.33
C ASP A 8 -30.01 -8.57 -19.47
N ALA A 9 -28.86 -7.93 -19.75
CA ALA A 9 -27.88 -8.39 -20.73
C ALA A 9 -27.05 -9.59 -20.23
N ILE A 10 -26.73 -9.62 -18.92
CA ILE A 10 -25.99 -10.74 -18.29
C ILE A 10 -26.90 -11.92 -17.99
N PHE A 11 -28.23 -11.68 -17.81
CA PHE A 11 -29.20 -12.65 -17.29
C PHE A 11 -30.14 -13.24 -18.33
N ARG A 12 -29.84 -13.06 -19.62
CA ARG A 12 -30.62 -13.72 -20.67
C ARG A 12 -30.30 -15.21 -20.65
N GLN A 13 -31.28 -16.01 -20.25
CA GLN A 13 -31.26 -17.47 -20.25
C GLN A 13 -31.29 -17.92 -21.71
N ASP A 14 -30.14 -17.91 -22.37
CA ASP A 14 -29.99 -18.51 -23.68
C ASP A 14 -29.60 -19.99 -23.54
N ASN A 15 -29.97 -20.81 -24.52
CA ASN A 15 -29.80 -22.27 -24.61
C ASN A 15 -28.34 -22.79 -24.53
N ASP A 16 -27.37 -21.97 -24.12
CA ASP A 16 -25.95 -22.25 -24.15
C ASP A 16 -25.36 -22.75 -22.81
N GLY A 17 -26.18 -23.40 -21.96
CA GLY A 17 -25.66 -24.05 -20.73
C GLY A 17 -25.25 -23.08 -19.62
N ILE A 18 -25.90 -21.92 -19.51
CA ILE A 18 -25.74 -20.97 -18.41
C ILE A 18 -26.61 -21.37 -17.25
N LEU A 19 -26.02 -21.68 -16.10
CA LEU A 19 -26.70 -22.11 -14.89
C LEU A 19 -26.53 -21.04 -13.79
N LEU A 20 -27.28 -19.95 -13.89
CA LEU A 20 -27.12 -18.82 -12.96
C LEU A 20 -28.20 -18.90 -11.86
N SER A 21 -27.77 -19.12 -10.62
CA SER A 21 -28.62 -19.10 -9.44
C SER A 21 -28.87 -17.69 -8.90
N SER A 22 -29.99 -17.47 -8.21
CA SER A 22 -30.27 -16.22 -7.50
C SER A 22 -29.17 -15.87 -6.49
N ARG A 23 -28.62 -16.86 -5.79
CA ARG A 23 -27.50 -16.68 -4.83
C ARG A 23 -26.19 -16.34 -5.54
N GLY A 24 -25.91 -16.97 -6.68
CA GLY A 24 -24.74 -16.63 -7.50
C GLY A 24 -24.83 -15.19 -8.02
N GLN A 25 -26.02 -14.70 -8.33
CA GLN A 25 -26.26 -13.30 -8.72
C GLN A 25 -25.89 -12.33 -7.59
N GLU A 26 -26.28 -12.61 -6.34
CA GLU A 26 -25.92 -11.77 -5.19
C GLU A 26 -24.38 -11.69 -5.02
N GLY A 27 -23.68 -12.82 -5.09
CA GLY A 27 -22.24 -12.87 -5.02
C GLY A 27 -21.57 -12.04 -6.13
N LEU A 28 -22.07 -12.19 -7.36
CA LEU A 28 -21.60 -11.45 -8.52
C LEU A 28 -21.77 -9.93 -8.37
N VAL A 29 -22.96 -9.48 -7.93
CA VAL A 29 -23.24 -8.06 -7.69
C VAL A 29 -22.28 -7.48 -6.65
N ILE A 30 -22.02 -8.20 -5.57
CA ILE A 30 -21.06 -7.79 -4.55
C ILE A 30 -19.66 -7.64 -5.16
N SER A 31 -19.18 -8.63 -5.92
CA SER A 31 -17.86 -8.62 -6.55
C SER A 31 -17.71 -7.43 -7.51
N VAL A 32 -18.69 -7.17 -8.37
CA VAL A 32 -18.69 -6.06 -9.33
C VAL A 32 -18.72 -4.70 -8.62
N VAL A 33 -19.59 -4.53 -7.62
CA VAL A 33 -19.75 -3.25 -6.90
C VAL A 33 -18.46 -2.90 -6.15
N PHE A 34 -17.87 -3.85 -5.41
CA PHE A 34 -16.64 -3.58 -4.66
C PHE A 34 -15.43 -3.35 -5.57
N THR A 35 -15.33 -4.06 -6.70
CA THR A 35 -14.27 -3.84 -7.69
C THR A 35 -14.42 -2.46 -8.36
N ALA A 36 -15.63 -2.05 -8.72
CA ALA A 36 -15.88 -0.72 -9.26
C ALA A 36 -15.53 0.37 -8.23
N LEU A 37 -15.88 0.18 -6.97
CA LEU A 37 -15.53 1.10 -5.89
C LEU A 37 -14.00 1.19 -5.73
N ALA A 38 -13.30 0.06 -5.68
CA ALA A 38 -11.83 0.03 -5.60
C ALA A 38 -11.20 0.77 -6.78
N THR A 39 -11.75 0.59 -7.99
CA THR A 39 -11.28 1.29 -9.21
C THR A 39 -11.40 2.80 -9.07
N CYS A 40 -12.52 3.31 -8.55
CA CYS A 40 -12.69 4.73 -8.30
C CYS A 40 -11.63 5.27 -7.32
N PHE A 41 -11.36 4.54 -6.23
CA PHE A 41 -10.33 4.96 -5.26
C PHE A 41 -8.91 4.92 -5.84
N VAL A 42 -8.58 3.90 -6.65
CA VAL A 42 -7.29 3.83 -7.34
C VAL A 42 -7.15 4.95 -8.38
N ALA A 43 -8.20 5.25 -9.14
CA ALA A 43 -8.21 6.36 -10.09
C ALA A 43 -7.98 7.72 -9.37
N MET A 44 -8.68 7.95 -8.25
CA MET A 44 -8.46 9.15 -7.41
C MET A 44 -7.03 9.20 -6.86
N ARG A 45 -6.47 8.07 -6.43
CA ARG A 45 -5.08 7.98 -5.98
C ARG A 45 -4.12 8.34 -7.09
N MET A 46 -4.26 7.75 -8.29
CA MET A 46 -3.40 8.03 -9.43
C MET A 46 -3.50 9.49 -9.88
N TYR A 47 -4.70 10.06 -9.92
CA TYR A 47 -4.91 11.48 -10.18
C TYR A 47 -4.16 12.36 -9.15
N THR A 48 -4.27 12.04 -7.86
CA THR A 48 -3.57 12.75 -6.79
C THR A 48 -2.05 12.68 -6.96
N ARG A 49 -1.52 11.51 -7.25
CA ARG A 49 -0.08 11.28 -7.45
C ARG A 49 0.47 12.00 -8.68
N MET A 50 -0.22 11.90 -9.82
CA MET A 50 0.24 12.48 -11.07
C MET A 50 0.04 13.99 -11.15
N LYS A 51 -1.12 14.51 -10.69
CA LYS A 51 -1.49 15.94 -10.87
C LYS A 51 -1.20 16.82 -9.64
N LEU A 52 -1.35 16.30 -8.42
CA LEU A 52 -1.14 17.10 -7.20
C LEU A 52 0.26 16.94 -6.63
N MET A 53 0.82 15.72 -6.67
CA MET A 53 2.12 15.42 -6.07
C MET A 53 3.25 15.35 -7.10
N ASN A 54 2.93 15.19 -8.37
CA ASN A 54 3.83 15.04 -9.52
C ASN A 54 4.94 13.99 -9.30
N ARG A 55 4.61 12.91 -8.56
CA ARG A 55 5.51 11.80 -8.23
C ARG A 55 4.73 10.49 -8.15
N VAL A 56 5.08 9.52 -9.01
CA VAL A 56 4.63 8.13 -8.93
C VAL A 56 5.71 7.31 -8.23
N GLU A 57 5.31 6.46 -7.32
CA GLU A 57 6.20 5.66 -6.47
C GLU A 57 5.94 4.15 -6.65
N ALA A 58 6.85 3.30 -6.17
CA ALA A 58 6.72 1.85 -6.25
C ALA A 58 5.44 1.32 -5.58
N ASN A 59 4.98 1.97 -4.49
CA ASN A 59 3.74 1.61 -3.81
C ASN A 59 2.49 1.84 -4.67
N ASP A 60 2.53 2.76 -5.65
CA ASP A 60 1.43 3.02 -6.56
C ASP A 60 1.31 1.89 -7.59
N TRP A 61 2.45 1.37 -8.08
CA TRP A 61 2.49 0.20 -8.93
C TRP A 61 1.94 -1.05 -8.24
N MET A 62 2.24 -1.25 -6.94
CA MET A 62 1.68 -2.36 -6.17
C MET A 62 0.16 -2.30 -6.09
N VAL A 63 -0.43 -1.10 -5.94
CA VAL A 63 -1.89 -0.95 -5.95
C VAL A 63 -2.49 -1.24 -7.32
N ILE A 64 -1.81 -0.82 -8.40
CA ILE A 64 -2.26 -1.14 -9.77
C ILE A 64 -2.23 -2.66 -10.00
N ILE A 65 -1.14 -3.33 -9.60
CA ILE A 65 -1.02 -4.79 -9.71
C ILE A 65 -2.12 -5.48 -8.87
N ALA A 66 -2.40 -4.98 -7.67
CA ALA A 66 -3.49 -5.49 -6.84
C ALA A 66 -4.84 -5.36 -7.54
N LEU A 67 -5.11 -4.20 -8.16
CA LEU A 67 -6.35 -3.95 -8.90
C LEU A 67 -6.47 -4.85 -10.14
N VAL A 68 -5.40 -5.05 -10.89
CA VAL A 68 -5.38 -5.98 -12.05
C VAL A 68 -5.72 -7.40 -11.60
N ASN A 69 -5.10 -7.89 -10.51
CA ASN A 69 -5.43 -9.21 -9.95
C ASN A 69 -6.89 -9.28 -9.46
N SER A 70 -7.41 -8.18 -8.89
CA SER A 70 -8.83 -8.10 -8.49
C SER A 70 -9.79 -8.16 -9.68
N TYR A 71 -9.42 -7.57 -10.84
CA TYR A 71 -10.20 -7.72 -12.07
C TYR A 71 -10.19 -9.15 -12.62
N VAL A 72 -9.03 -9.82 -12.59
CA VAL A 72 -8.93 -11.22 -13.00
C VAL A 72 -9.77 -12.10 -12.06
N PHE A 73 -9.68 -11.86 -10.75
CA PHE A 73 -10.51 -12.54 -9.74
C PHE A 73 -12.00 -12.33 -10.03
N MET A 74 -12.45 -11.09 -10.28
CA MET A 74 -13.85 -10.78 -10.62
C MET A 74 -14.28 -11.49 -11.92
N GLY A 75 -13.43 -11.54 -12.95
CA GLY A 75 -13.71 -12.25 -14.20
C GLY A 75 -13.91 -13.76 -13.99
N LEU A 76 -13.10 -14.36 -13.14
CA LEU A 76 -13.22 -15.76 -12.77
C LEU A 76 -14.48 -16.01 -11.91
N ASP A 77 -14.82 -15.10 -11.02
CA ASP A 77 -16.04 -15.11 -10.20
C ASP A 77 -17.30 -15.08 -11.09
N ILE A 78 -17.27 -14.29 -12.18
CA ILE A 78 -18.33 -14.29 -13.20
C ILE A 78 -18.45 -15.66 -13.86
N ILE A 79 -17.33 -16.30 -14.23
CA ILE A 79 -17.33 -17.65 -14.83
C ILE A 79 -17.89 -18.68 -13.85
N GLU A 80 -17.53 -18.60 -12.56
CA GLU A 80 -18.10 -19.46 -11.53
C GLU A 80 -19.62 -19.26 -11.38
N ALA A 81 -20.07 -18.00 -11.33
CA ALA A 81 -21.46 -17.64 -11.15
C ALA A 81 -22.34 -18.20 -12.31
N VAL A 82 -21.88 -18.02 -13.56
CA VAL A 82 -22.62 -18.53 -14.74
C VAL A 82 -22.49 -20.04 -14.93
N SER A 83 -21.54 -20.68 -14.23
CA SER A 83 -21.35 -22.14 -14.27
C SER A 83 -21.99 -22.86 -13.07
N GLY A 84 -22.98 -22.23 -12.40
CA GLY A 84 -23.77 -22.88 -11.38
C GLY A 84 -23.31 -22.67 -9.94
N MET A 85 -22.52 -21.64 -9.63
CA MET A 85 -22.25 -21.27 -8.25
C MET A 85 -23.56 -20.95 -7.50
N GLY A 86 -23.77 -21.60 -6.34
CA GLY A 86 -25.03 -21.49 -5.58
C GLY A 86 -26.16 -22.40 -6.04
N VAL A 87 -25.88 -23.32 -6.97
CA VAL A 87 -26.75 -24.47 -7.31
C VAL A 87 -26.25 -25.70 -6.55
N HIS A 88 -27.17 -26.64 -6.25
CA HIS A 88 -26.78 -27.90 -5.60
C HIS A 88 -25.91 -28.76 -6.52
N LEU A 89 -24.86 -29.37 -5.96
CA LEU A 89 -23.88 -30.17 -6.70
C LEU A 89 -24.56 -31.28 -7.57
N LYS A 90 -25.66 -31.84 -7.09
CA LYS A 90 -26.41 -32.91 -7.78
C LYS A 90 -27.15 -32.44 -9.05
N ASP A 91 -27.42 -31.14 -9.14
CA ASP A 91 -28.21 -30.55 -10.22
C ASP A 91 -27.34 -29.95 -11.32
N ILE A 92 -25.97 -29.98 -11.14
CA ILE A 92 -25.02 -29.42 -12.08
C ILE A 92 -24.53 -30.50 -13.05
N PRO A 93 -24.64 -30.30 -14.39
CA PRO A 93 -24.07 -31.23 -15.38
C PRO A 93 -22.54 -31.33 -15.22
N PRO A 94 -21.90 -32.52 -15.44
CA PRO A 94 -20.49 -32.76 -15.19
C PRO A 94 -19.54 -31.80 -15.97
N ASN A 95 -19.90 -31.46 -17.22
CA ASN A 95 -19.14 -30.53 -18.06
C ASN A 95 -19.15 -29.10 -17.51
N ILE A 96 -20.25 -28.65 -16.95
CA ILE A 96 -20.38 -27.33 -16.32
C ILE A 96 -19.67 -27.31 -14.97
N LEU A 97 -19.77 -28.39 -14.20
CA LEU A 97 -19.06 -28.55 -12.94
C LEU A 97 -17.53 -28.47 -13.11
N GLU A 98 -17.01 -29.15 -14.14
CA GLU A 98 -15.57 -29.07 -14.45
C GLU A 98 -15.12 -27.63 -14.75
N ARG A 99 -15.90 -26.89 -15.54
CA ARG A 99 -15.64 -25.47 -15.84
C ARG A 99 -15.68 -24.61 -14.57
N GLN A 100 -16.67 -24.83 -13.70
CA GLN A 100 -16.78 -24.14 -12.43
C GLN A 100 -15.58 -24.43 -11.52
N MET A 101 -15.16 -25.69 -11.38
CA MET A 101 -14.03 -26.09 -10.54
C MET A 101 -12.69 -25.53 -11.05
N LYS A 102 -12.50 -25.45 -12.38
CA LYS A 102 -11.33 -24.81 -12.97
C LYS A 102 -11.30 -23.30 -12.67
N ALA A 103 -12.44 -22.59 -12.78
CA ALA A 103 -12.54 -21.19 -12.43
C ALA A 103 -12.25 -20.99 -10.94
N PHE A 104 -12.86 -21.78 -10.05
CA PHE A 104 -12.62 -21.77 -8.61
C PHE A 104 -11.14 -21.99 -8.26
N TRP A 105 -10.47 -22.94 -8.91
CA TRP A 105 -9.05 -23.16 -8.70
C TRP A 105 -8.21 -21.92 -9.05
N LEU A 106 -8.54 -21.22 -10.14
CA LEU A 106 -7.84 -20.01 -10.57
C LEU A 106 -8.17 -18.80 -9.70
N THR A 107 -9.35 -18.68 -9.08
CA THR A 107 -9.66 -17.54 -8.20
C THR A 107 -8.72 -17.46 -7.00
N ILE A 108 -8.27 -18.61 -6.46
CA ILE A 108 -7.44 -18.68 -5.26
C ILE A 108 -6.10 -17.94 -5.40
N PRO A 109 -5.24 -18.20 -6.42
CA PRO A 109 -3.97 -17.50 -6.56
C PRO A 109 -4.12 -16.01 -6.87
N PHE A 110 -5.10 -15.60 -7.68
CA PHE A 110 -5.30 -14.19 -8.00
C PHE A 110 -5.84 -13.38 -6.81
N TYR A 111 -6.74 -13.97 -6.02
CA TYR A 111 -7.16 -13.40 -4.73
C TYR A 111 -5.95 -13.19 -3.81
N ASN A 112 -5.12 -14.23 -3.57
CA ASN A 112 -3.95 -14.13 -2.73
C ASN A 112 -2.99 -13.04 -3.23
N ALA A 113 -2.70 -13.00 -4.54
CA ALA A 113 -1.81 -12.00 -5.14
C ALA A 113 -2.36 -10.56 -4.94
N ALA A 114 -3.66 -10.35 -5.13
CA ALA A 114 -4.28 -9.04 -4.96
C ALA A 114 -4.17 -8.54 -3.51
N VAL A 115 -4.50 -9.38 -2.52
CA VAL A 115 -4.43 -9.03 -1.09
C VAL A 115 -2.98 -8.78 -0.67
N LEU A 116 -2.03 -9.61 -1.12
CA LEU A 116 -0.60 -9.45 -0.82
C LEU A 116 -0.02 -8.15 -1.38
N CYS A 117 -0.36 -7.81 -2.64
CA CYS A 117 0.06 -6.55 -3.25
C CYS A 117 -0.54 -5.32 -2.54
N ALA A 118 -1.81 -5.39 -2.12
CA ALA A 118 -2.45 -4.33 -1.33
C ALA A 118 -1.73 -4.13 0.02
N LYS A 119 -1.45 -5.22 0.75
CA LYS A 119 -0.70 -5.19 2.03
C LYS A 119 0.72 -4.66 1.85
N ALA A 120 1.43 -5.09 0.80
CA ALA A 120 2.76 -4.59 0.47
C ALA A 120 2.75 -3.08 0.20
N SER A 121 1.74 -2.58 -0.52
CA SER A 121 1.58 -1.14 -0.75
C SER A 121 1.39 -0.36 0.56
N ILE A 122 0.60 -0.86 1.51
CA ILE A 122 0.40 -0.23 2.82
C ILE A 122 1.73 -0.18 3.60
N LEU A 123 2.47 -1.29 3.65
CA LEU A 123 3.78 -1.34 4.33
C LEU A 123 4.80 -0.39 3.70
N MET A 124 4.85 -0.30 2.37
CA MET A 124 5.71 0.67 1.67
C MET A 124 5.34 2.13 2.02
N GLN A 125 4.06 2.42 2.23
CA GLN A 125 3.64 3.75 2.67
C GLN A 125 4.12 4.07 4.09
N TYR A 126 4.19 3.07 4.99
CA TYR A 126 4.69 3.25 6.35
C TYR A 126 6.15 3.67 6.40
N PHE A 127 7.01 3.19 5.48
CA PHE A 127 8.39 3.69 5.35
C PHE A 127 8.48 5.20 5.14
N ARG A 128 7.50 5.76 4.44
CA ARG A 128 7.47 7.19 4.13
C ARG A 128 6.89 8.02 5.26
N VAL A 129 5.83 7.50 5.90
CA VAL A 129 5.12 8.22 6.96
C VAL A 129 5.92 8.23 8.26
N PHE A 130 6.66 7.15 8.54
CA PHE A 130 7.44 6.98 9.77
C PHE A 130 8.94 6.82 9.49
N PRO A 131 9.73 7.91 9.52
CA PRO A 131 11.15 7.87 9.16
C PRO A 131 12.06 7.28 10.25
N THR A 132 11.51 6.85 11.40
CA THR A 132 12.29 6.33 12.53
C THR A 132 12.96 4.99 12.18
N HIS A 133 14.22 4.80 12.63
CA HIS A 133 14.98 3.57 12.34
C HIS A 133 14.24 2.30 12.80
N ARG A 134 13.64 2.33 14.01
CA ARG A 134 12.87 1.18 14.55
C ARG A 134 11.70 0.80 13.63
N MET A 135 10.93 1.79 13.16
CA MET A 135 9.82 1.54 12.24
C MET A 135 10.29 0.97 10.91
N ARG A 136 11.42 1.44 10.38
CA ARG A 136 11.99 0.88 9.14
C ARG A 136 12.35 -0.59 9.29
N VAL A 137 12.99 -0.96 10.41
CA VAL A 137 13.32 -2.37 10.69
C VAL A 137 12.05 -3.23 10.76
N VAL A 138 11.04 -2.79 11.52
CA VAL A 138 9.76 -3.52 11.63
C VAL A 138 9.09 -3.67 10.26
N CYS A 139 9.04 -2.61 9.45
CA CYS A 139 8.45 -2.68 8.10
C CYS A 139 9.24 -3.62 7.17
N TRP A 140 10.60 -3.63 7.24
CA TRP A 140 11.42 -4.56 6.46
C TRP A 140 11.16 -6.03 6.87
N VAL A 141 11.12 -6.31 8.17
CA VAL A 141 10.78 -7.65 8.68
C VAL A 141 9.39 -8.07 8.16
N MET A 142 8.40 -7.19 8.26
CA MET A 142 7.04 -7.50 7.79
C MET A 142 6.96 -7.70 6.27
N ILE A 143 7.69 -6.91 5.47
CA ILE A 143 7.74 -7.12 4.01
C ILE A 143 8.41 -8.46 3.69
N THR A 144 9.47 -8.83 4.39
CA THR A 144 10.13 -10.12 4.20
C THR A 144 9.20 -11.29 4.56
N VAL A 145 8.52 -11.20 5.71
CA VAL A 145 7.50 -12.20 6.11
C VAL A 145 6.39 -12.31 5.08
N LEU A 146 5.88 -11.16 4.61
CA LEU A 146 4.81 -11.11 3.61
C LEU A 146 5.30 -11.69 2.27
N GLY A 147 6.55 -11.43 1.86
CA GLY A 147 7.16 -11.98 0.65
C GLY A 147 7.30 -13.49 0.69
N ILE A 148 7.87 -14.04 1.78
CA ILE A 148 8.05 -15.49 1.95
C ILE A 148 6.69 -16.18 1.99
N TYR A 149 5.80 -15.69 2.87
CA TYR A 149 4.46 -16.24 3.00
C TYR A 149 3.65 -16.12 1.70
N GLY A 150 3.70 -14.96 1.04
CA GLY A 150 2.97 -14.70 -0.19
C GLY A 150 3.43 -15.60 -1.34
N THR A 151 4.73 -15.79 -1.49
CA THR A 151 5.27 -16.73 -2.47
C THR A 151 4.76 -18.14 -2.21
N TRP A 152 4.82 -18.59 -0.96
CA TRP A 152 4.26 -19.89 -0.57
C TRP A 152 2.75 -19.98 -0.87
N ALA A 153 1.96 -18.96 -0.51
CA ALA A 153 0.51 -18.97 -0.69
C ALA A 153 0.11 -19.05 -2.17
N VAL A 154 0.82 -18.33 -3.06
CA VAL A 154 0.57 -18.37 -4.51
C VAL A 154 1.03 -19.72 -5.10
N ILE A 155 2.22 -20.20 -4.79
CA ILE A 155 2.74 -21.46 -5.30
C ILE A 155 1.85 -22.62 -4.85
N SER A 156 1.50 -22.69 -3.56
CA SER A 156 0.64 -23.74 -3.02
C SER A 156 -0.78 -23.71 -3.61
N ALA A 157 -1.29 -22.52 -4.00
CA ALA A 157 -2.56 -22.40 -4.67
C ALA A 157 -2.55 -23.02 -6.07
N PHE A 158 -1.46 -22.85 -6.84
CA PHE A 158 -1.30 -23.52 -8.14
C PHE A 158 -1.02 -25.02 -8.02
N LEU A 159 -0.26 -25.43 -7.01
CA LEU A 159 0.21 -26.81 -6.83
C LEU A 159 -0.59 -27.56 -5.75
N ASN A 160 -1.89 -27.29 -5.62
CA ASN A 160 -2.75 -27.97 -4.66
C ASN A 160 -2.80 -29.48 -4.86
N CYS A 161 -2.72 -29.94 -6.14
CA CYS A 161 -2.72 -31.34 -6.52
C CYS A 161 -1.62 -31.65 -7.54
N ILE A 162 -1.09 -32.84 -7.51
CA ILE A 162 -0.13 -33.36 -8.49
C ILE A 162 -0.67 -34.68 -9.04
N PRO A 163 -1.07 -34.77 -10.31
CA PRO A 163 -1.17 -33.67 -11.28
C PRO A 163 -2.29 -32.66 -10.95
N VAL A 164 -2.18 -31.42 -11.43
CA VAL A 164 -3.13 -30.32 -11.15
C VAL A 164 -4.56 -30.69 -11.55
N ALA A 165 -4.73 -31.46 -12.64
CA ALA A 165 -6.03 -31.90 -13.14
C ALA A 165 -6.85 -32.69 -12.11
N LYS A 166 -6.21 -33.33 -11.14
CA LYS A 166 -6.89 -34.01 -10.03
C LYS A 166 -7.73 -33.06 -9.14
N PHE A 167 -7.50 -31.77 -9.20
CA PHE A 167 -8.30 -30.80 -8.42
C PHE A 167 -9.78 -30.78 -8.82
N TRP A 168 -10.07 -30.96 -10.12
CA TRP A 168 -11.43 -30.96 -10.70
C TRP A 168 -11.89 -32.32 -11.23
N ASP A 169 -11.01 -33.31 -11.34
CA ASP A 169 -11.31 -34.66 -11.80
C ASP A 169 -10.72 -35.70 -10.84
N ASP A 170 -11.58 -36.23 -9.99
CA ASP A 170 -11.19 -37.23 -8.98
C ASP A 170 -10.82 -38.60 -9.58
N SER A 171 -11.11 -38.86 -10.87
CA SER A 171 -10.76 -40.11 -11.55
C SER A 171 -9.26 -40.22 -11.80
N ILE A 172 -8.54 -39.10 -11.83
CA ILE A 172 -7.10 -39.04 -12.08
C ILE A 172 -6.32 -39.50 -10.84
N GLN A 173 -5.44 -40.49 -11.01
CA GLN A 173 -4.55 -40.91 -9.94
C GLN A 173 -3.52 -39.83 -9.63
N GLY A 174 -3.34 -39.54 -8.34
CA GLY A 174 -2.37 -38.54 -7.90
C GLY A 174 -2.54 -38.19 -6.43
N TYR A 175 -1.76 -37.20 -5.97
CA TYR A 175 -1.78 -36.72 -4.58
C TYR A 175 -2.26 -35.28 -4.53
N CYS A 176 -3.17 -34.96 -3.62
CA CYS A 176 -3.56 -33.60 -3.30
C CYS A 176 -3.17 -33.26 -1.87
N LEU A 177 -2.72 -32.01 -1.65
CA LEU A 177 -2.55 -31.44 -0.33
C LEU A 177 -3.92 -31.40 0.38
N ASN A 178 -3.90 -31.52 1.70
CA ASN A 178 -5.14 -31.40 2.47
C ASN A 178 -5.69 -29.97 2.31
N LYS A 179 -6.72 -29.83 1.45
CA LYS A 179 -7.36 -28.57 1.07
C LYS A 179 -7.77 -27.76 2.30
N THR A 180 -8.39 -28.43 3.28
CA THR A 180 -8.85 -27.79 4.51
C THR A 180 -7.71 -27.20 5.31
N LYS A 181 -6.64 -27.98 5.59
CA LYS A 181 -5.47 -27.48 6.34
C LYS A 181 -4.77 -26.33 5.63
N LEU A 182 -4.65 -26.40 4.31
CA LEU A 182 -4.03 -25.35 3.49
C LEU A 182 -4.83 -24.05 3.54
N TRP A 183 -6.13 -24.13 3.35
CA TRP A 183 -7.02 -22.96 3.39
C TRP A 183 -7.03 -22.29 4.76
N PHE A 184 -7.12 -23.09 5.84
CA PHE A 184 -7.08 -22.56 7.21
C PHE A 184 -5.73 -21.92 7.55
N SER A 185 -4.62 -22.54 7.15
CA SER A 185 -3.28 -21.98 7.35
C SER A 185 -3.14 -20.64 6.63
N ASN A 186 -3.52 -20.57 5.35
CA ASN A 186 -3.47 -19.33 4.58
C ASN A 186 -4.38 -18.25 5.18
N ALA A 187 -5.62 -18.58 5.54
CA ALA A 187 -6.55 -17.61 6.12
C ALA A 187 -6.04 -17.09 7.48
N SER A 188 -5.47 -17.97 8.33
CA SER A 188 -4.90 -17.56 9.62
C SER A 188 -3.72 -16.61 9.44
N MET A 189 -2.85 -16.86 8.47
CA MET A 189 -1.73 -15.97 8.13
C MET A 189 -2.21 -14.63 7.56
N HIS A 190 -3.28 -14.63 6.75
CA HIS A 190 -3.90 -13.37 6.30
C HIS A 190 -4.38 -12.52 7.48
N ILE A 191 -5.13 -13.12 8.42
CA ILE A 191 -5.62 -12.42 9.62
C ILE A 191 -4.45 -11.93 10.48
N ALA A 192 -3.45 -12.77 10.73
CA ALA A 192 -2.29 -12.40 11.54
C ALA A 192 -1.52 -11.21 10.93
N THR A 193 -1.34 -11.20 9.61
CA THR A 193 -0.68 -10.09 8.91
C THR A 193 -1.54 -8.83 8.88
N ASP A 194 -2.88 -8.93 8.79
CA ASP A 194 -3.78 -7.78 8.89
C ASP A 194 -3.71 -7.11 10.26
N ILE A 195 -3.78 -7.90 11.31
CA ILE A 195 -3.63 -7.40 12.69
C ILE A 195 -2.25 -6.77 12.89
N ALA A 196 -1.18 -7.40 12.41
CA ALA A 196 0.17 -6.86 12.51
C ALA A 196 0.29 -5.50 11.81
N ILE A 197 -0.19 -5.38 10.57
CA ILE A 197 -0.17 -4.12 9.80
C ILE A 197 -0.98 -3.03 10.50
N LEU A 198 -2.11 -3.39 11.12
CA LEU A 198 -2.95 -2.46 11.87
C LEU A 198 -2.25 -1.96 13.15
N VAL A 199 -1.55 -2.83 13.87
CA VAL A 199 -0.92 -2.52 15.17
C VAL A 199 0.39 -1.74 15.01
N ILE A 200 1.17 -2.00 13.95
CA ILE A 200 2.49 -1.39 13.72
C ILE A 200 2.51 0.15 13.87
N PRO A 201 1.58 0.94 13.32
CA PRO A 201 1.63 2.39 13.44
C PRO A 201 1.18 2.92 14.80
N ILE A 202 0.49 2.13 15.65
CA ILE A 202 -0.10 2.60 16.92
C ILE A 202 0.94 3.22 17.86
N PRO A 203 2.08 2.57 18.18
CA PRO A 203 3.07 3.14 19.10
C PRO A 203 3.70 4.45 18.56
N ALA A 204 3.90 4.52 17.24
CA ALA A 204 4.45 5.73 16.62
C ALA A 204 3.48 6.91 16.66
N LEU A 205 2.18 6.63 16.63
CA LEU A 205 1.12 7.62 16.65
C LEU A 205 0.81 8.12 18.06
N MET A 206 0.94 7.26 19.06
CA MET A 206 0.79 7.64 20.47
C MET A 206 1.92 8.57 20.96
N ALA A 207 3.09 8.51 20.31
CA ALA A 207 4.26 9.33 20.63
C ALA A 207 4.23 10.74 20.01
N VAL A 208 3.22 11.08 19.20
CA VAL A 208 3.14 12.36 18.48
C VAL A 208 1.86 13.10 18.82
N ASP A 209 1.98 14.34 19.31
CA ASP A 209 0.85 15.23 19.53
C ASP A 209 0.32 15.72 18.17
N LEU A 210 -0.72 15.06 17.68
CA LEU A 210 -1.31 15.34 16.38
C LEU A 210 -2.49 16.32 16.48
N PRO A 211 -2.61 17.31 15.59
CA PRO A 211 -3.77 18.19 15.53
C PRO A 211 -5.03 17.38 15.23
N ARG A 212 -6.17 17.80 15.80
CA ARG A 212 -7.48 17.09 15.77
C ARG A 212 -7.85 16.51 14.41
N LYS A 213 -7.59 17.25 13.31
CA LYS A 213 -7.92 16.79 11.94
C LYS A 213 -7.04 15.65 11.44
N GLN A 214 -5.75 15.65 11.79
CA GLN A 214 -4.88 14.51 11.45
C GLN A 214 -5.28 13.28 12.27
N LYS A 215 -5.72 13.48 13.52
CA LYS A 215 -6.26 12.43 14.37
C LYS A 215 -7.51 11.77 13.76
N ILE A 216 -8.45 12.58 13.23
CA ILE A 216 -9.67 12.07 12.56
C ILE A 216 -9.31 11.25 11.31
N ALA A 217 -8.45 11.77 10.43
CA ALA A 217 -8.02 11.04 9.23
C ALA A 217 -7.37 9.69 9.58
N LEU A 218 -6.64 9.67 10.68
CA LEU A 218 -6.01 8.47 11.21
C LEU A 218 -7.04 7.48 11.76
N MET A 219 -8.03 7.98 12.53
CA MET A 219 -9.12 7.14 13.04
C MET A 219 -9.90 6.46 11.90
N ILE A 220 -10.14 7.17 10.79
CA ILE A 220 -10.77 6.58 9.59
C ILE A 220 -9.92 5.44 9.03
N MET A 221 -8.59 5.64 8.91
CA MET A 221 -7.69 4.58 8.42
C MET A 221 -7.69 3.36 9.36
N PHE A 222 -7.71 3.57 10.68
CA PHE A 222 -7.82 2.48 11.66
C PHE A 222 -9.16 1.75 11.59
N ALA A 223 -10.25 2.49 11.45
CA ALA A 223 -11.58 1.91 11.29
C ALA A 223 -11.65 1.04 10.02
N MET A 224 -11.11 1.52 8.90
CA MET A 224 -11.04 0.74 7.66
C MET A 224 -10.12 -0.49 7.80
N GLY A 225 -8.95 -0.36 8.45
CA GLY A 225 -8.09 -1.50 8.74
C GLY A 225 -8.75 -2.53 9.66
N GLY A 226 -9.46 -2.08 10.68
CA GLY A 226 -10.28 -2.94 11.54
C GLY A 226 -11.41 -3.65 10.76
N PHE A 227 -12.05 -2.95 9.83
CA PHE A 227 -13.06 -3.57 8.96
C PHE A 227 -12.45 -4.67 8.07
N VAL A 228 -11.25 -4.47 7.51
CA VAL A 228 -10.51 -5.52 6.78
C VAL A 228 -10.26 -6.74 7.68
N CYS A 229 -9.84 -6.56 8.92
CA CYS A 229 -9.65 -7.68 9.86
C CYS A 229 -10.97 -8.45 10.11
N ILE A 230 -12.09 -7.73 10.23
CA ILE A 230 -13.41 -8.37 10.40
C ILE A 230 -13.78 -9.18 9.15
N THR A 231 -13.60 -8.63 7.96
CA THR A 231 -13.90 -9.34 6.70
C THR A 231 -13.05 -10.60 6.54
N SER A 232 -11.77 -10.56 6.91
CA SER A 232 -10.87 -11.72 6.90
C SER A 232 -11.33 -12.82 7.87
N ILE A 233 -11.84 -12.45 9.06
CA ILE A 233 -12.39 -13.42 10.04
C ILE A 233 -13.69 -14.04 9.50
N VAL A 234 -14.60 -13.25 8.96
CA VAL A 234 -15.87 -13.76 8.41
C VAL A 234 -15.62 -14.68 7.22
N ARG A 235 -14.62 -14.35 6.38
CA ARG A 235 -14.17 -15.23 5.30
C ARG A 235 -13.65 -16.57 5.82
N LEU A 236 -12.85 -16.58 6.89
CA LEU A 236 -12.38 -17.82 7.52
C LEU A 236 -13.55 -18.70 7.97
N VAL A 237 -14.60 -18.11 8.58
CA VAL A 237 -15.81 -18.82 8.97
C VAL A 237 -16.53 -19.39 7.75
N SER A 238 -16.62 -18.62 6.65
CA SER A 238 -17.26 -19.08 5.39
C SER A 238 -16.45 -20.23 4.76
N LEU A 239 -15.11 -20.18 4.78
CA LEU A 239 -14.23 -21.26 4.31
C LEU A 239 -14.41 -22.53 5.15
N LYS A 240 -14.60 -22.39 6.48
CA LYS A 240 -14.91 -23.52 7.35
C LYS A 240 -16.21 -24.20 6.91
N LYS A 241 -17.23 -23.41 6.66
CA LYS A 241 -18.52 -23.92 6.21
C LYS A 241 -18.40 -24.74 4.93
N ILE A 242 -17.64 -24.28 3.93
CA ILE A 242 -17.39 -25.03 2.69
C ILE A 242 -16.62 -26.32 2.96
N ALA A 243 -15.59 -26.26 3.82
CA ALA A 243 -14.72 -27.40 4.10
C ALA A 243 -15.46 -28.54 4.81
N GLU A 244 -16.52 -28.24 5.58
CA GLU A 244 -17.37 -29.18 6.31
C GLU A 244 -18.67 -29.52 5.57
N SER A 245 -18.96 -28.81 4.45
CA SER A 245 -20.20 -28.97 3.69
C SER A 245 -20.16 -30.22 2.80
N SER A 246 -21.32 -30.90 2.72
CA SER A 246 -21.58 -31.95 1.72
C SER A 246 -21.88 -31.38 0.32
N ASP A 247 -22.09 -30.07 0.21
CA ASP A 247 -22.46 -29.35 -1.01
C ASP A 247 -21.65 -28.08 -1.20
N PRO A 248 -20.35 -28.22 -1.55
CA PRO A 248 -19.42 -27.09 -1.62
C PRO A 248 -19.81 -26.06 -2.69
N THR A 249 -20.50 -26.45 -3.77
CA THR A 249 -20.89 -25.52 -4.85
C THR A 249 -21.99 -24.55 -4.39
N TYR A 250 -22.90 -25.04 -3.55
CA TYR A 250 -23.97 -24.23 -2.97
C TYR A 250 -23.46 -23.24 -1.91
N ASP A 251 -22.49 -23.67 -1.06
CA ASP A 251 -21.97 -22.86 0.04
C ASP A 251 -20.83 -21.93 -0.38
N ASN A 252 -20.26 -22.10 -1.59
CA ASN A 252 -19.14 -21.30 -2.07
C ASN A 252 -19.46 -19.80 -2.23
N VAL A 253 -20.71 -19.44 -2.51
CA VAL A 253 -21.15 -18.04 -2.70
C VAL A 253 -20.70 -17.13 -1.55
N GLY A 254 -20.82 -17.61 -0.31
CA GLY A 254 -20.41 -16.83 0.86
C GLY A 254 -18.91 -16.55 0.88
N ALA A 255 -18.08 -17.55 0.60
CA ALA A 255 -16.63 -17.36 0.59
C ALA A 255 -16.16 -16.48 -0.57
N ALA A 256 -16.74 -16.64 -1.76
CA ALA A 256 -16.47 -15.80 -2.93
C ALA A 256 -16.79 -14.32 -2.63
N SER A 257 -18.00 -14.06 -2.11
CA SER A 257 -18.45 -12.70 -1.74
C SER A 257 -17.53 -12.04 -0.71
N TRP A 258 -17.20 -12.75 0.37
CA TRP A 258 -16.31 -12.20 1.42
C TRP A 258 -14.88 -12.02 0.92
N SER A 259 -14.39 -12.87 0.01
CA SER A 259 -13.08 -12.69 -0.62
C SER A 259 -13.04 -11.46 -1.52
N ALA A 260 -14.12 -11.20 -2.27
CA ALA A 260 -14.25 -9.98 -3.09
C ALA A 260 -14.25 -8.71 -2.21
N ILE A 261 -15.03 -8.72 -1.11
CA ILE A 261 -15.09 -7.61 -0.15
C ILE A 261 -13.71 -7.37 0.47
N GLU A 262 -13.05 -8.41 0.99
CA GLU A 262 -11.74 -8.31 1.63
C GLU A 262 -10.67 -7.75 0.69
N CYS A 263 -10.55 -8.32 -0.50
CA CYS A 263 -9.59 -7.91 -1.52
C CYS A 263 -9.75 -6.42 -1.88
N ASN A 264 -10.96 -6.02 -2.25
CA ASN A 264 -11.23 -4.67 -2.72
C ASN A 264 -11.18 -3.63 -1.58
N THR A 265 -11.63 -3.97 -0.37
CA THR A 265 -11.49 -3.10 0.81
C THR A 265 -10.02 -2.90 1.18
N GLY A 266 -9.17 -3.94 1.04
CA GLY A 266 -7.73 -3.82 1.21
C GLY A 266 -7.12 -2.82 0.22
N ILE A 267 -7.51 -2.86 -1.05
CA ILE A 267 -7.08 -1.90 -2.09
C ILE A 267 -7.54 -0.47 -1.74
N ILE A 268 -8.80 -0.30 -1.31
CA ILE A 268 -9.35 1.00 -0.87
C ILE A 268 -8.55 1.53 0.31
N CYS A 269 -8.30 0.69 1.33
CA CYS A 269 -7.51 1.05 2.51
C CYS A 269 -6.10 1.52 2.14
N ALA A 270 -5.45 0.86 1.18
CA ALA A 270 -4.15 1.28 0.65
C ALA A 270 -4.21 2.66 -0.02
N CYS A 271 -5.34 3.07 -0.59
CA CYS A 271 -5.48 4.36 -1.25
C CYS A 271 -5.67 5.54 -0.28
N LEU A 272 -6.32 5.34 0.87
CA LEU A 272 -6.75 6.40 1.80
C LEU A 272 -5.64 7.38 2.22
N PRO A 273 -4.41 6.95 2.61
CA PRO A 273 -3.38 7.87 3.06
C PRO A 273 -2.96 8.88 2.00
N THR A 274 -3.03 8.49 0.72
CA THR A 274 -2.60 9.34 -0.42
C THR A 274 -3.67 10.33 -0.87
N LEU A 275 -4.92 10.13 -0.46
CA LEU A 275 -6.04 11.01 -0.82
C LEU A 275 -6.14 12.28 0.05
N LYS A 276 -5.35 12.39 1.13
CA LYS A 276 -5.35 13.58 2.01
C LYS A 276 -5.24 14.92 1.26
N PRO A 277 -4.32 15.11 0.28
CA PRO A 277 -4.22 16.36 -0.46
C PRO A 277 -5.44 16.65 -1.33
N LEU A 278 -6.05 15.61 -1.90
CA LEU A 278 -7.25 15.72 -2.73
C LEU A 278 -8.46 16.17 -1.89
N VAL A 279 -8.67 15.52 -0.74
CA VAL A 279 -9.74 15.87 0.20
C VAL A 279 -9.58 17.31 0.69
N ALA A 280 -8.35 17.74 1.00
CA ALA A 280 -8.05 19.11 1.40
C ALA A 280 -8.39 20.14 0.30
N ARG A 281 -8.27 19.76 -0.97
CA ARG A 281 -8.57 20.64 -2.11
C ARG A 281 -10.07 20.70 -2.41
N ILE A 282 -10.79 19.58 -2.29
CA ILE A 282 -12.23 19.51 -2.58
C ILE A 282 -13.04 20.15 -1.45
N PHE A 283 -12.59 20.01 -0.21
CA PHE A 283 -13.27 20.56 0.98
C PHE A 283 -12.38 21.60 1.70
N PRO A 284 -12.16 22.79 1.12
CA PRO A 284 -11.31 23.83 1.72
C PRO A 284 -11.82 24.30 3.09
N GLY A 285 -13.15 24.28 3.33
CA GLY A 285 -13.77 24.61 4.61
C GLY A 285 -13.37 23.66 5.76
N MET A 286 -13.05 22.40 5.47
CA MET A 286 -12.48 21.50 6.47
C MET A 286 -11.02 21.83 6.82
N VAL A 287 -10.33 22.59 5.96
CA VAL A 287 -8.89 22.92 6.10
C VAL A 287 -8.69 24.35 6.57
N SER A 288 -9.59 25.31 6.25
CA SER A 288 -9.44 26.75 6.53
C SER A 288 -9.41 27.10 8.03
N THR A 289 -9.93 26.24 8.90
CA THR A 289 -9.83 26.46 10.36
C THR A 289 -8.38 26.32 10.91
N PHE A 290 -7.38 26.01 10.08
CA PHE A 290 -5.97 25.97 10.48
C PHE A 290 -5.29 27.33 10.57
N ASN A 291 -5.80 28.36 9.85
CA ASN A 291 -5.18 29.69 9.83
C ASN A 291 -5.74 30.64 10.90
N ALA A 292 -6.80 30.25 11.61
CA ALA A 292 -7.45 31.11 12.62
C ALA A 292 -6.77 31.13 13.99
N SER A 293 -5.68 30.38 14.19
CA SER A 293 -4.94 30.36 15.48
C SER A 293 -3.55 30.96 15.35
N ARG A 294 -3.35 31.93 14.45
CA ARG A 294 -2.18 32.81 14.57
C ARG A 294 -2.56 33.85 15.62
N PRO A 295 -1.90 33.90 16.79
CA PRO A 295 -2.18 34.96 17.73
C PRO A 295 -1.84 36.26 17.02
N THR A 296 -2.84 37.12 16.86
CA THR A 296 -2.69 38.51 16.47
C THR A 296 -1.76 39.10 17.50
N ARG A 297 -0.51 39.33 17.14
CA ARG A 297 0.49 40.03 17.94
C ARG A 297 -0.10 41.42 18.10
N GLY A 298 -0.51 41.73 19.32
CA GLY A 298 -1.17 42.94 19.67
C GLY A 298 -0.42 44.14 19.12
N ASP A 299 -1.19 44.98 18.45
CA ASP A 299 -0.83 46.27 18.00
C ASP A 299 -0.49 47.10 19.24
N THR A 300 0.79 47.19 19.58
CA THR A 300 1.28 48.13 20.58
C THR A 300 1.17 49.51 19.98
N THR A 301 0.09 50.17 20.30
CA THR A 301 -0.16 51.59 20.15
C THR A 301 1.13 52.37 20.45
N ARG A 302 1.72 52.88 19.42
CA ARG A 302 2.86 53.76 19.48
C ARG A 302 2.36 55.10 20.00
N ARG A 303 2.52 55.31 21.30
CA ARG A 303 2.27 56.57 22.00
C ARG A 303 3.33 57.56 21.50
N ASN A 304 2.91 58.54 20.67
CA ASN A 304 3.66 59.75 20.39
C ASN A 304 3.90 60.49 21.69
N SER A 305 5.13 60.65 22.07
CA SER A 305 5.56 61.74 22.97
C SER A 305 6.45 62.67 22.16
N ASP A 306 5.92 63.86 21.97
CA ASP A 306 6.65 65.02 21.48
C ASP A 306 7.89 65.29 22.29
N TRP A 307 9.02 65.45 21.61
CA TRP A 307 10.16 66.14 22.16
C TRP A 307 10.73 67.11 21.10
N ASN A 308 10.44 68.39 21.30
CA ASN A 308 11.12 69.52 20.71
C ASN A 308 12.50 69.63 21.35
N GLY A 309 13.52 69.95 20.55
CA GLY A 309 14.87 70.32 21.08
C GLY A 309 15.88 70.43 20.00
N ASP A 310 15.95 71.58 19.45
CA ASP A 310 17.08 72.41 18.97
C ASP A 310 18.35 71.81 18.32
N ALA A 311 18.66 72.58 17.31
CA ALA A 311 19.74 72.65 16.36
C ALA A 311 21.18 72.61 16.94
N SER A 312 22.03 72.18 16.07
CA SER A 312 23.30 72.81 15.66
C SER A 312 24.51 71.86 15.64
N THR A 313 25.22 72.06 14.59
CA THR A 313 26.66 71.97 14.32
C THR A 313 27.24 70.69 13.73
N LEU A 314 27.56 70.81 12.46
CA LEU A 314 28.86 70.67 11.77
C LEU A 314 29.63 69.34 11.87
N GLY A 315 30.01 68.84 10.68
CA GLY A 315 31.15 67.96 10.53
C GLY A 315 31.14 67.14 9.26
N ALA A 316 31.64 67.66 8.18
CA ALA A 316 31.98 66.95 6.96
C ALA A 316 33.15 65.97 7.20
N HIS A 317 33.03 64.77 6.71
CA HIS A 317 34.16 64.05 6.10
C HIS A 317 33.63 62.95 5.19
N GLY A 318 34.00 63.05 3.91
CA GLY A 318 33.81 62.01 2.93
C GLY A 318 34.90 60.95 3.07
N GLU A 319 34.52 59.77 2.77
CA GLU A 319 35.48 58.75 2.29
C GLU A 319 34.74 57.80 1.34
N GLU A 320 35.25 57.82 0.11
CA GLU A 320 34.94 56.85 -0.93
C GLU A 320 35.48 55.48 -0.50
N HIS A 321 34.66 54.44 -0.61
CA HIS A 321 35.15 53.07 -0.70
C HIS A 321 34.34 52.25 -1.73
N GLU A 322 35.00 52.05 -2.80
CA GLU A 322 35.20 50.90 -3.69
C GLU A 322 34.12 49.79 -3.72
N TYR A 323 33.57 49.59 -4.93
CA TYR A 323 32.76 48.47 -5.35
C TYR A 323 33.53 47.15 -5.27
N GLY A 324 33.24 46.32 -4.28
CA GLY A 324 33.65 44.94 -4.17
C GLY A 324 32.52 44.01 -4.51
N ALA A 325 32.76 43.10 -5.46
CA ALA A 325 31.84 42.08 -5.95
C ALA A 325 31.21 41.29 -4.83
N GLY A 326 29.91 41.36 -4.72
CA GLY A 326 29.13 40.68 -3.69
C GLY A 326 28.84 39.22 -3.99
N ASP A 327 29.13 38.43 -3.00
CA ASP A 327 28.88 37.01 -2.81
C ASP A 327 27.39 36.65 -2.98
N PRO A 328 27.01 35.64 -3.77
CA PRO A 328 25.59 35.28 -4.04
C PRO A 328 24.85 34.65 -2.84
N GLU A 329 25.49 34.41 -1.72
CA GLU A 329 24.85 33.80 -0.54
C GLU A 329 24.00 34.73 0.35
N ARG A 330 24.08 36.08 0.14
CA ARG A 330 23.37 37.05 0.99
C ARG A 330 21.94 37.39 0.61
N VAL A 331 21.46 36.96 -0.55
CA VAL A 331 20.10 37.27 -1.02
C VAL A 331 19.03 36.30 -0.51
N LEU A 332 19.44 35.19 0.14
CA LEU A 332 18.48 34.17 0.62
C LEU A 332 18.06 34.28 2.11
N ALA A 333 18.47 35.36 2.78
CA ALA A 333 18.23 35.54 4.23
C ALA A 333 16.95 36.28 4.59
N LEU A 334 16.09 36.66 3.64
CA LEU A 334 14.90 37.50 3.87
C LEU A 334 13.54 36.77 3.61
N VAL A 335 13.46 35.44 3.76
CA VAL A 335 12.17 34.73 3.78
C VAL A 335 11.95 34.18 5.19
N PRO A 336 11.02 34.74 5.98
CA PRO A 336 10.67 34.20 7.29
C PRO A 336 9.83 32.93 7.12
N GLY A 337 10.36 31.75 7.45
CA GLY A 337 9.55 30.52 7.47
C GLY A 337 10.26 29.18 7.39
N THR A 338 11.59 29.11 7.58
CA THR A 338 12.34 27.84 7.43
C THR A 338 13.06 27.36 8.69
N GLY A 339 12.40 27.42 9.85
CA GLY A 339 12.92 26.77 11.07
C GLY A 339 13.08 25.24 10.96
N PHE A 340 12.44 24.63 9.95
CA PHE A 340 12.50 23.19 9.70
C PHE A 340 13.79 22.74 8.96
N ARG A 341 14.36 23.59 8.13
CA ARG A 341 15.55 23.26 7.34
C ARG A 341 16.86 23.33 8.14
N SER A 342 16.91 24.18 9.17
CA SER A 342 18.07 24.29 10.06
C SER A 342 18.21 23.08 11.01
N SER A 343 17.11 22.48 11.43
CA SER A 343 17.11 21.27 12.25
C SER A 343 17.58 20.04 11.47
N ILE A 344 17.20 19.90 10.20
CA ILE A 344 17.66 18.78 9.34
C ILE A 344 19.16 18.89 9.03
N LYS A 345 19.68 20.12 8.75
CA LYS A 345 21.13 20.31 8.52
C LYS A 345 21.98 20.06 9.79
N ARG A 346 21.44 20.36 10.97
CA ARG A 346 22.13 20.10 12.24
C ARG A 346 22.17 18.60 12.56
N TRP A 347 21.08 17.87 12.22
CA TRP A 347 20.95 16.44 12.45
C TRP A 347 21.87 15.62 11.53
N THR A 348 21.95 15.95 10.25
CA THR A 348 22.86 15.30 9.29
C THR A 348 24.33 15.52 9.64
N ARG A 349 24.70 16.69 10.16
CA ARG A 349 26.08 17.01 10.54
C ARG A 349 26.52 16.27 11.83
N GLU A 350 25.61 15.96 12.75
CA GLU A 350 25.92 15.12 13.92
C GLU A 350 26.03 13.63 13.56
N GLU A 351 25.22 13.15 12.65
CA GLU A 351 25.33 11.78 12.14
C GLU A 351 26.60 11.56 11.32
N GLU A 352 27.00 12.53 10.49
CA GLU A 352 28.28 12.49 9.78
C GLU A 352 29.47 12.48 10.74
N LYS A 353 29.45 13.26 11.82
CA LYS A 353 30.46 13.21 12.86
C LYS A 353 30.49 11.90 13.63
N LYS A 354 29.35 11.23 13.82
CA LYS A 354 29.30 9.90 14.44
C LYS A 354 29.84 8.82 13.50
N LEU A 355 29.53 8.88 12.21
CA LEU A 355 30.09 7.99 11.20
C LEU A 355 31.58 8.17 11.02
N ALA A 356 32.08 9.40 11.04
CA ALA A 356 33.52 9.69 10.98
C ALA A 356 34.28 9.17 12.24
N ARG A 357 33.65 9.14 13.42
CA ARG A 357 34.24 8.54 14.63
C ARG A 357 34.27 7.01 14.60
N ILE A 358 33.36 6.39 13.89
CA ILE A 358 33.29 4.90 13.74
C ILE A 358 34.28 4.45 12.65
N ALA A 359 34.58 5.30 11.66
CA ALA A 359 35.52 5.00 10.58
C ALA A 359 37.00 5.18 10.98
N PHE A 360 37.28 5.75 12.14
CA PHE A 360 38.66 5.88 12.63
C PHE A 360 39.06 4.65 13.48
N VAL A 361 39.26 3.51 12.81
CA VAL A 361 40.03 2.38 13.37
C VAL A 361 41.51 2.75 13.22
N PRO A 362 42.31 2.85 14.29
CA PRO A 362 43.72 3.08 14.14
C PRO A 362 44.41 1.88 13.50
N GLU A 363 45.08 2.13 12.41
CA GLU A 363 45.89 1.16 11.67
C GLU A 363 46.97 0.58 12.62
N PRO A 364 47.12 -0.75 12.72
CA PRO A 364 48.22 -1.32 13.52
C PRO A 364 49.55 -1.01 12.85
N ARG A 365 50.41 -0.29 13.55
CA ARG A 365 51.83 -0.17 13.25
C ARG A 365 52.43 -1.57 13.38
N ASP A 366 52.80 -2.15 12.27
CA ASP A 366 53.82 -3.15 12.02
C ASP A 366 53.44 -4.00 10.81
N ARG A 367 53.96 -3.59 9.64
CA ARG A 367 54.15 -4.52 8.49
C ARG A 367 55.61 -4.49 8.08
N PRO A 368 56.29 -5.64 8.00
CA PRO A 368 57.58 -5.75 7.40
C PRO A 368 57.50 -5.59 5.87
N ASN A 369 58.56 -4.95 5.32
CA ASN A 369 58.75 -4.70 3.90
C ASN A 369 58.57 -5.96 3.04
N LEU A 370 57.56 -5.93 2.18
CA LEU A 370 57.45 -6.85 1.05
C LEU A 370 57.75 -6.08 -0.23
N THR A 371 58.94 -6.37 -0.80
CA THR A 371 59.44 -5.92 -2.11
C THR A 371 58.52 -6.50 -3.22
N TYR A 372 57.90 -5.61 -3.99
CA TYR A 372 57.20 -5.97 -5.22
C TYR A 372 58.20 -6.17 -6.36
N PRO A 373 58.08 -7.30 -7.16
CA PRO A 373 58.82 -7.43 -8.41
C PRO A 373 58.23 -6.56 -9.50
N ARG A 374 59.15 -5.97 -10.32
CA ARG A 374 58.83 -5.10 -11.47
C ARG A 374 58.00 -5.82 -12.53
N PRO A 375 57.12 -5.13 -13.27
CA PRO A 375 56.42 -5.69 -14.41
C PRO A 375 57.38 -5.87 -15.62
N LEU A 376 57.25 -7.00 -16.31
CA LEU A 376 57.90 -7.33 -17.57
C LEU A 376 57.25 -6.58 -18.76
N PRO A 377 58.01 -6.29 -19.82
CA PRO A 377 57.55 -5.49 -20.97
C PRO A 377 56.68 -6.34 -21.90
N ALA A 378 55.71 -5.63 -22.54
CA ALA A 378 54.87 -6.16 -23.59
C ALA A 378 55.65 -6.53 -24.83
N GLY A 379 55.35 -7.69 -25.44
CA GLY A 379 55.84 -8.05 -26.74
C GLY A 379 55.54 -9.48 -27.17
N SER A 380 54.85 -9.59 -28.28
CA SER A 380 54.75 -10.65 -29.27
C SER A 380 53.56 -11.61 -29.20
N ALA A 381 52.67 -11.39 -30.17
CA ALA A 381 51.71 -12.32 -30.71
C ALA A 381 52.35 -13.51 -31.38
N VAL A 382 51.71 -14.72 -31.22
CA VAL A 382 51.73 -15.79 -32.22
C VAL A 382 50.43 -16.64 -32.03
N PRO A 383 49.82 -17.13 -33.12
CA PRO A 383 48.47 -17.70 -33.16
C PRO A 383 48.46 -19.21 -33.03
N PHE A 384 47.37 -19.73 -32.45
CA PHE A 384 46.64 -20.93 -32.94
C PHE A 384 45.24 -20.92 -32.38
#